data_d03f55b58cf2664bffda909c86bc7552
#
_entry.id   d03f55b58cf2664bffda909c86bc7552
#
_cell.length_a   1.000
_cell.length_b   1.000
_cell.length_c   1.000
_cell.angle_alpha   90.00
_cell.angle_beta   90.00
_cell.angle_gamma   90.00
#
_symmetry.space_group_name_H-M   'P 1'
#
loop_
_entity.id
_entity.type
_entity.pdbx_description
1 polymer ?
#
loop_
_entity_poly.entity_id
_entity_poly.type
_entity_poly.pdbx_seq_one_letter_code
_entity_poly.pdbx_strand_id
1 'polypeptide(L)'
;MKSIFPNAIDGDLLRLVHLSNGFRMVEGARPFKAGDVCRAEAHILSVTNANEGKIVKVKGHVYRKDAPVIEVVSSFLYRGRFLDYENTFDTTEEPDYLVTLSTDADVGVLQSKEWFEWDDESVPLTAGASLIFRVRSVVAYKDRNAFKDVTVKGDVFIRNQMKALIKVGSVEFQQEDVHGNPIVEYLRRHGTAVGLTVPLPNDGYTLTKITDGTTFYAPLTNEPYSKISGDFNPIHVNPYFSTYASLPATITHGLWTSAATRRYIETVVARGHPERVLA
;
A
#
# COMPACT_ATOMS: atom_id res chain seq x y z
N MET A 1 5.14 -5.52 14.58
CA MET A 1 6.31 -4.63 14.81
C MET A 1 7.50 -4.95 13.91
N LYS A 2 7.83 -6.21 13.61
CA LYS A 2 9.01 -6.54 12.75
C LYS A 2 8.99 -5.89 11.36
N SER A 3 7.82 -5.66 10.78
CA SER A 3 7.70 -5.04 9.44
C SER A 3 7.98 -3.53 9.42
N ILE A 4 7.93 -2.86 10.56
CA ILE A 4 8.27 -1.43 10.67
C ILE A 4 9.80 -1.25 10.77
N PHE A 5 10.49 -2.28 11.25
CA PHE A 5 11.92 -2.30 11.53
C PHE A 5 12.62 -3.39 10.73
N PRO A 6 12.76 -3.23 9.41
CA PRO A 6 13.46 -4.20 8.60
C PRO A 6 14.93 -4.26 9.01
N ASN A 7 15.42 -5.46 9.29
CA ASN A 7 16.82 -5.69 9.66
C ASN A 7 17.82 -5.24 8.57
N ALA A 8 17.30 -5.07 7.36
CA ALA A 8 18.07 -4.61 6.19
C ALA A 8 18.35 -3.11 6.18
N ILE A 9 17.73 -2.32 7.08
CA ILE A 9 18.00 -0.90 7.21
C ILE A 9 18.84 -0.70 8.47
N ASP A 10 20.08 -0.30 8.29
CA ASP A 10 20.95 0.14 9.38
C ASP A 10 20.54 1.56 9.80
N GLY A 11 19.42 1.66 10.48
CA GLY A 11 18.81 2.91 10.92
C GLY A 11 18.63 2.99 12.42
N ASP A 12 18.85 4.16 12.97
CA ASP A 12 18.58 4.44 14.39
C ASP A 12 17.06 4.56 14.62
N LEU A 13 16.49 3.63 15.36
CA LEU A 13 15.06 3.60 15.68
C LEU A 13 14.59 4.85 16.46
N LEU A 14 15.46 5.48 17.22
CA LEU A 14 15.14 6.72 17.92
C LEU A 14 14.98 7.91 16.97
N ARG A 15 15.49 7.78 15.74
CA ARG A 15 15.34 8.77 14.68
C ARG A 15 14.17 8.44 13.71
N LEU A 16 13.44 7.35 13.96
CA LEU A 16 12.28 6.99 13.19
C LEU A 16 11.14 7.98 13.44
N VAL A 17 10.57 8.50 12.37
CA VAL A 17 9.41 9.40 12.40
C VAL A 17 8.29 8.81 11.54
N HIS A 18 7.07 8.80 12.07
CA HIS A 18 5.89 8.43 11.34
C HIS A 18 5.49 9.58 10.38
N LEU A 19 5.38 9.30 9.09
CA LEU A 19 5.05 10.29 8.08
C LEU A 19 3.57 10.34 7.75
N SER A 20 2.97 9.17 7.50
CA SER A 20 1.59 9.10 7.06
C SER A 20 0.92 7.78 7.43
N ASN A 21 -0.40 7.83 7.55
CA ASN A 21 -1.29 6.66 7.62
C ASN A 21 -2.46 6.84 6.67
N GLY A 22 -2.80 5.75 5.99
CA GLY A 22 -4.07 5.59 5.30
C GLY A 22 -4.81 4.38 5.86
N PHE A 23 -6.12 4.50 6.04
CA PHE A 23 -6.99 3.42 6.50
C PHE A 23 -8.13 3.25 5.51
N ARG A 24 -8.37 2.04 5.08
CA ARG A 24 -9.48 1.73 4.17
C ARG A 24 -10.25 0.54 4.70
N MET A 25 -11.58 0.68 4.79
CA MET A 25 -12.46 -0.47 5.02
C MET A 25 -12.45 -1.34 3.77
N VAL A 26 -12.30 -2.65 3.94
CA VAL A 26 -12.45 -3.60 2.85
C VAL A 26 -13.91 -3.61 2.42
N GLU A 27 -14.17 -3.59 1.12
CA GLU A 27 -15.53 -3.57 0.58
C GLU A 27 -16.36 -4.75 1.07
N GLY A 28 -17.59 -4.48 1.52
CA GLY A 28 -18.47 -5.47 2.11
C GLY A 28 -18.11 -5.91 3.53
N ALA A 29 -17.00 -5.47 4.08
CA ALA A 29 -16.63 -5.78 5.46
C ALA A 29 -17.49 -5.00 6.46
N ARG A 30 -17.93 -5.68 7.51
CA ARG A 30 -18.62 -5.02 8.63
C ARG A 30 -17.60 -4.36 9.56
N PRO A 31 -17.87 -3.14 10.06
CA PRO A 31 -17.04 -2.50 11.07
C PRO A 31 -16.78 -3.39 12.29
N PHE A 32 -15.66 -3.17 12.97
CA PHE A 32 -15.35 -3.86 14.22
C PHE A 32 -16.30 -3.44 15.33
N LYS A 33 -16.55 -4.36 16.25
CA LYS A 33 -17.31 -4.15 17.48
C LYS A 33 -16.45 -4.46 18.70
N ALA A 34 -16.79 -3.88 19.82
CA ALA A 34 -16.17 -4.24 21.09
C ALA A 34 -16.30 -5.74 21.35
N GLY A 35 -15.19 -6.40 21.72
CA GLY A 35 -15.11 -7.83 21.91
C GLY A 35 -14.74 -8.67 20.67
N ASP A 36 -14.64 -8.06 19.49
CA ASP A 36 -14.14 -8.77 18.31
C ASP A 36 -12.67 -9.17 18.51
N VAL A 37 -12.35 -10.45 18.21
CA VAL A 37 -10.98 -10.93 18.17
C VAL A 37 -10.39 -10.64 16.80
N CYS A 38 -9.29 -9.89 16.81
CA CYS A 38 -8.65 -9.42 15.58
C CYS A 38 -7.23 -9.99 15.47
N ARG A 39 -6.82 -10.24 14.22
CA ARG A 39 -5.45 -10.58 13.83
C ARG A 39 -4.96 -9.52 12.86
N ALA A 40 -3.69 -9.14 12.97
CA ALA A 40 -3.07 -8.22 12.02
C ALA A 40 -1.87 -8.87 11.34
N GLU A 41 -1.73 -8.61 10.06
CA GLU A 41 -0.56 -8.97 9.25
C GLU A 41 -0.06 -7.72 8.55
N ALA A 42 1.26 -7.63 8.32
CA ALA A 42 1.85 -6.53 7.60
C ALA A 42 3.09 -6.97 6.83
N HIS A 43 3.33 -6.30 5.70
CA HIS A 43 4.52 -6.48 4.88
C HIS A 43 5.04 -5.12 4.39
N ILE A 44 6.33 -5.07 4.08
CA ILE A 44 6.95 -3.88 3.56
C ILE A 44 6.61 -3.76 2.08
N LEU A 45 6.04 -2.61 1.68
CA LEU A 45 5.77 -2.30 0.28
C LEU A 45 6.97 -1.71 -0.42
N SER A 46 7.68 -0.79 0.26
CA SER A 46 8.81 -0.12 -0.34
C SER A 46 9.82 0.34 0.71
N VAL A 47 11.06 0.44 0.26
CA VAL A 47 12.17 1.10 0.95
C VAL A 47 12.85 2.00 -0.08
N THR A 48 12.75 3.31 0.10
CA THR A 48 13.28 4.29 -0.87
C THR A 48 14.14 5.33 -0.19
N ASN A 49 15.18 5.80 -0.88
CA ASN A 49 16.01 6.89 -0.39
C ASN A 49 15.30 8.24 -0.53
N ALA A 50 15.44 9.07 0.48
CA ALA A 50 15.02 10.46 0.50
C ALA A 50 16.21 11.35 0.94
N ASN A 51 16.06 12.66 0.79
CA ASN A 51 17.13 13.58 1.18
C ASN A 51 17.48 13.49 2.67
N GLU A 52 16.46 13.26 3.51
CA GLU A 52 16.58 13.22 4.96
C GLU A 52 16.75 11.82 5.54
N GLY A 53 16.75 10.77 4.69
CA GLY A 53 16.83 9.39 5.17
C GLY A 53 16.31 8.33 4.21
N LYS A 54 15.89 7.20 4.77
CA LYS A 54 15.15 6.14 4.05
C LYS A 54 13.68 6.14 4.46
N ILE A 55 12.80 6.09 3.47
CA ILE A 55 11.36 5.96 3.69
C ILE A 55 10.98 4.50 3.55
N VAL A 56 10.32 3.96 4.58
CA VAL A 56 9.74 2.61 4.60
C VAL A 56 8.23 2.74 4.53
N LYS A 57 7.62 2.12 3.53
CA LYS A 57 6.17 2.02 3.41
C LYS A 57 5.74 0.59 3.74
N VAL A 58 4.75 0.48 4.61
CA VAL A 58 4.24 -0.80 5.11
C VAL A 58 2.75 -0.88 4.80
N LYS A 59 2.30 -2.02 4.29
CA LYS A 59 0.89 -2.35 4.12
C LYS A 59 0.51 -3.43 5.11
N GLY A 60 -0.56 -3.20 5.84
CA GLY A 60 -1.11 -4.14 6.80
C GLY A 60 -2.59 -4.40 6.55
N HIS A 61 -3.06 -5.54 7.02
CA HIS A 61 -4.47 -5.88 7.08
C HIS A 61 -4.84 -6.28 8.49
N VAL A 62 -6.00 -5.81 8.95
CA VAL A 62 -6.61 -6.27 10.18
C VAL A 62 -7.77 -7.19 9.83
N TYR A 63 -7.72 -8.39 10.35
CA TYR A 63 -8.69 -9.46 10.07
C TYR A 63 -9.60 -9.67 11.27
N ARG A 64 -10.86 -9.97 11.00
CA ARG A 64 -11.77 -10.65 11.93
C ARG A 64 -11.85 -12.10 11.51
N LYS A 65 -11.33 -13.00 12.34
CA LYS A 65 -11.07 -14.39 11.93
C LYS A 65 -10.15 -14.38 10.70
N ASP A 66 -10.60 -14.94 9.56
CA ASP A 66 -9.81 -14.98 8.33
C ASP A 66 -10.26 -13.96 7.27
N ALA A 67 -11.27 -13.15 7.58
CA ALA A 67 -11.77 -12.12 6.68
C ALA A 67 -11.06 -10.78 6.94
N PRO A 68 -10.43 -10.14 5.94
CA PRO A 68 -9.86 -8.82 6.07
C PRO A 68 -10.98 -7.78 6.26
N VAL A 69 -10.76 -6.84 7.17
CA VAL A 69 -11.74 -5.79 7.51
C VAL A 69 -11.18 -4.40 7.25
N ILE A 70 -9.94 -4.16 7.62
CA ILE A 70 -9.27 -2.87 7.42
C ILE A 70 -7.93 -3.12 6.73
N GLU A 71 -7.65 -2.34 5.69
CA GLU A 71 -6.33 -2.17 5.11
C GLU A 71 -5.70 -0.91 5.71
N VAL A 72 -4.42 -0.99 6.04
CA VAL A 72 -3.64 0.12 6.59
C VAL A 72 -2.38 0.28 5.75
N VAL A 73 -2.09 1.50 5.30
CA VAL A 73 -0.81 1.83 4.67
C VAL A 73 -0.15 2.91 5.50
N SER A 74 1.05 2.64 5.98
CA SER A 74 1.82 3.57 6.82
C SER A 74 3.18 3.83 6.22
N SER A 75 3.66 5.06 6.32
CA SER A 75 5.00 5.44 5.89
C SER A 75 5.81 5.98 7.06
N PHE A 76 7.06 5.57 7.11
CA PHE A 76 8.02 5.93 8.17
C PHE A 76 9.29 6.44 7.55
N LEU A 77 9.89 7.47 8.14
CA LEU A 77 11.19 8.01 7.76
C LEU A 77 12.25 7.62 8.81
N TYR A 78 13.24 6.84 8.40
CA TYR A 78 14.49 6.68 9.13
C TYR A 78 15.40 7.84 8.77
N ARG A 79 15.51 8.83 9.66
CA ARG A 79 16.33 10.01 9.44
C ARG A 79 17.82 9.64 9.53
N GLY A 80 18.60 10.08 8.57
CA GLY A 80 20.03 9.82 8.48
C GLY A 80 20.56 10.03 7.08
N ARG A 81 21.83 9.74 6.88
CA ARG A 81 22.45 9.78 5.55
C ARG A 81 22.62 8.36 5.07
N PHE A 82 21.92 8.02 4.01
CA PHE A 82 21.99 6.75 3.30
C PHE A 82 22.49 7.06 1.90
N LEU A 83 23.75 6.71 1.61
CA LEU A 83 24.41 7.05 0.36
C LEU A 83 24.33 5.96 -0.70
N ASP A 84 23.92 4.77 -0.27
CA ASP A 84 23.75 3.60 -1.14
C ASP A 84 22.28 3.32 -1.43
N TYR A 85 22.07 2.43 -2.38
CA TYR A 85 20.74 1.92 -2.77
C TYR A 85 20.55 0.45 -2.33
N GLU A 86 21.39 -0.04 -1.47
CA GLU A 86 21.24 -1.39 -0.93
C GLU A 86 19.90 -1.54 -0.20
N ASN A 87 19.23 -2.67 -0.46
CA ASN A 87 17.91 -2.99 0.08
C ASN A 87 16.79 -1.97 -0.28
N THR A 88 17.02 -1.10 -1.26
CA THR A 88 15.95 -0.23 -1.75
C THR A 88 15.11 -0.92 -2.81
N PHE A 89 13.80 -0.83 -2.67
CA PHE A 89 12.82 -1.36 -3.62
C PHE A 89 11.48 -0.64 -3.49
N ASP A 90 10.67 -0.77 -4.53
CA ASP A 90 9.27 -0.34 -4.51
C ASP A 90 8.39 -1.46 -5.06
N THR A 91 7.36 -1.81 -4.31
CA THR A 91 6.36 -2.78 -4.74
C THR A 91 5.11 -2.04 -5.17
N THR A 92 4.69 -2.26 -6.40
CA THR A 92 3.46 -1.72 -6.96
C THR A 92 2.46 -2.85 -7.16
N GLU A 93 1.28 -2.72 -6.55
CA GLU A 93 0.10 -3.49 -6.90
C GLU A 93 -0.54 -2.77 -8.07
N GLU A 94 -0.40 -3.34 -9.27
CA GLU A 94 -1.01 -2.79 -10.47
C GLU A 94 -2.54 -2.97 -10.40
N PRO A 95 -3.34 -2.12 -11.06
CA PRO A 95 -4.76 -2.40 -11.26
C PRO A 95 -4.94 -3.70 -12.04
N ASP A 96 -6.07 -4.38 -11.85
CA ASP A 96 -6.44 -5.45 -12.75
C ASP A 96 -6.54 -4.91 -14.18
N TYR A 97 -5.95 -5.57 -15.16
CA TYR A 97 -6.06 -5.19 -16.57
C TYR A 97 -6.92 -6.19 -17.34
N LEU A 98 -7.94 -5.68 -18.00
CA LEU A 98 -8.76 -6.46 -18.95
C LEU A 98 -8.12 -6.35 -20.33
N VAL A 99 -7.61 -7.47 -20.86
CA VAL A 99 -7.05 -7.61 -22.21
C VAL A 99 -8.00 -8.46 -23.04
N THR A 100 -8.50 -7.92 -24.15
CA THR A 100 -9.35 -8.68 -25.09
C THR A 100 -8.53 -9.05 -26.31
N LEU A 101 -8.44 -10.35 -26.60
CA LEU A 101 -7.75 -10.90 -27.75
C LEU A 101 -8.74 -10.95 -28.92
N SER A 102 -8.72 -9.91 -29.76
CA SER A 102 -9.74 -9.77 -30.83
C SER A 102 -9.48 -10.70 -32.01
N THR A 103 -8.24 -11.08 -32.24
CA THR A 103 -7.80 -11.87 -33.41
C THR A 103 -6.86 -12.99 -33.00
N ASP A 104 -6.67 -13.98 -33.89
CA ASP A 104 -5.65 -15.03 -33.70
C ASP A 104 -4.22 -14.47 -33.67
N ALA A 105 -3.99 -13.33 -34.31
CA ALA A 105 -2.72 -12.63 -34.21
C ALA A 105 -2.47 -12.10 -32.77
N ASP A 106 -3.50 -11.59 -32.10
CA ASP A 106 -3.39 -11.14 -30.68
C ASP A 106 -3.07 -12.34 -29.78
N VAL A 107 -3.70 -13.48 -30.03
CA VAL A 107 -3.41 -14.74 -29.32
C VAL A 107 -1.95 -15.13 -29.51
N GLY A 108 -1.47 -15.17 -30.77
CA GLY A 108 -0.09 -15.51 -31.08
C GLY A 108 0.93 -14.54 -30.46
N VAL A 109 0.62 -13.24 -30.43
CA VAL A 109 1.46 -12.23 -29.77
C VAL A 109 1.54 -12.48 -28.28
N LEU A 110 0.43 -12.79 -27.61
CA LEU A 110 0.44 -13.07 -26.17
C LEU A 110 1.19 -14.37 -25.86
N GLN A 111 0.92 -15.44 -26.61
CA GLN A 111 1.59 -16.74 -26.45
C GLN A 111 3.10 -16.70 -26.72
N SER A 112 3.57 -15.75 -27.54
CA SER A 112 5.00 -15.56 -27.79
C SER A 112 5.75 -14.88 -26.64
N LYS A 113 5.04 -14.42 -25.58
CA LYS A 113 5.67 -13.75 -24.45
C LYS A 113 6.23 -14.78 -23.48
N GLU A 114 7.54 -14.76 -23.26
CA GLU A 114 8.24 -15.65 -22.33
C GLU A 114 7.76 -15.52 -20.87
N TRP A 115 7.15 -14.39 -20.52
CA TRP A 115 6.62 -14.10 -19.19
C TRP A 115 5.18 -14.55 -18.97
N PHE A 116 4.52 -15.11 -19.98
CA PHE A 116 3.13 -15.54 -19.93
C PHE A 116 3.04 -17.06 -20.06
N GLU A 117 2.34 -17.70 -19.13
CA GLU A 117 2.07 -19.12 -19.13
C GLU A 117 0.56 -19.37 -19.07
N TRP A 118 0.08 -20.27 -19.91
CA TRP A 118 -1.30 -20.70 -19.92
C TRP A 118 -1.42 -22.05 -19.20
N ASP A 119 -2.07 -22.06 -18.03
CA ASP A 119 -2.07 -23.20 -17.09
C ASP A 119 -3.24 -24.16 -17.31
N ASP A 120 -4.30 -23.75 -18.03
CA ASP A 120 -5.54 -24.53 -18.16
C ASP A 120 -5.72 -25.09 -19.58
N GLU A 121 -5.27 -26.33 -19.77
CA GLU A 121 -5.45 -27.03 -21.04
C GLU A 121 -6.93 -27.31 -21.39
N SER A 122 -7.85 -27.28 -20.43
CA SER A 122 -9.28 -27.50 -20.62
C SER A 122 -9.99 -26.30 -21.25
N VAL A 123 -9.39 -25.11 -21.15
CA VAL A 123 -9.92 -23.87 -21.72
C VAL A 123 -8.96 -23.38 -22.81
N PRO A 124 -9.27 -23.56 -24.09
CA PRO A 124 -8.37 -23.10 -25.15
C PRO A 124 -8.29 -21.58 -25.19
N LEU A 125 -7.07 -21.05 -25.33
CA LEU A 125 -6.85 -19.64 -25.58
C LEU A 125 -7.14 -19.33 -27.06
N THR A 126 -8.22 -18.61 -27.32
CA THR A 126 -8.74 -18.32 -28.66
C THR A 126 -9.04 -16.86 -28.86
N ALA A 127 -9.17 -16.44 -30.11
CA ALA A 127 -9.69 -15.12 -30.43
C ALA A 127 -11.10 -14.92 -29.83
N GLY A 128 -11.36 -13.71 -29.37
CA GLY A 128 -12.57 -13.34 -28.62
C GLY A 128 -12.44 -13.50 -27.10
N ALA A 129 -11.38 -14.14 -26.60
CA ALA A 129 -11.14 -14.28 -25.17
C ALA A 129 -10.86 -12.92 -24.51
N SER A 130 -11.44 -12.72 -23.32
CA SER A 130 -11.18 -11.55 -22.46
C SER A 130 -10.53 -12.02 -21.17
N LEU A 131 -9.28 -11.62 -20.99
CA LEU A 131 -8.39 -12.02 -19.89
C LEU A 131 -8.26 -10.90 -18.88
N ILE A 132 -8.28 -11.25 -17.60
CA ILE A 132 -8.02 -10.31 -16.50
C ILE A 132 -6.65 -10.65 -15.92
N PHE A 133 -5.73 -9.71 -16.04
CA PHE A 133 -4.38 -9.80 -15.49
C PHE A 133 -4.35 -9.09 -14.14
N ARG A 134 -3.98 -9.83 -13.11
CA ARG A 134 -3.71 -9.31 -11.76
C ARG A 134 -2.23 -9.49 -11.47
N VAL A 135 -1.47 -8.41 -11.57
CA VAL A 135 -0.02 -8.45 -11.45
C VAL A 135 0.50 -7.56 -10.33
N ARG A 136 1.60 -7.97 -9.76
CA ARG A 136 2.37 -7.22 -8.77
C ARG A 136 3.79 -7.09 -9.27
N SER A 137 4.31 -5.87 -9.27
CA SER A 137 5.69 -5.59 -9.65
C SER A 137 6.53 -5.15 -8.46
N VAL A 138 7.77 -5.60 -8.44
CA VAL A 138 8.80 -5.15 -7.49
C VAL A 138 9.97 -4.62 -8.30
N VAL A 139 10.36 -3.40 -7.99
CA VAL A 139 11.51 -2.74 -8.62
C VAL A 139 12.55 -2.48 -7.54
N ALA A 140 13.74 -3.03 -7.67
CA ALA A 140 14.90 -2.65 -6.88
C ALA A 140 15.68 -1.55 -7.59
N TYR A 141 16.27 -0.63 -6.83
CA TYR A 141 16.96 0.51 -7.40
C TYR A 141 18.48 0.34 -7.34
N LYS A 142 19.16 0.81 -8.38
CA LYS A 142 20.61 0.90 -8.48
C LYS A 142 21.10 2.31 -8.13
N ASP A 143 20.34 3.30 -8.55
CA ASP A 143 20.50 4.71 -8.22
C ASP A 143 19.13 5.42 -8.25
N ARG A 144 19.13 6.74 -8.18
CA ARG A 144 17.89 7.52 -8.13
C ARG A 144 16.99 7.33 -9.37
N ASN A 145 17.56 7.03 -10.52
CA ASN A 145 16.87 7.01 -11.81
C ASN A 145 17.00 5.68 -12.55
N ALA A 146 17.76 4.71 -12.01
CA ALA A 146 17.99 3.43 -12.66
C ALA A 146 17.49 2.27 -11.80
N PHE A 147 16.79 1.35 -12.43
CA PHE A 147 16.40 0.08 -11.82
C PHE A 147 17.60 -0.86 -11.77
N LYS A 148 17.70 -1.63 -10.70
CA LYS A 148 18.61 -2.74 -10.61
C LYS A 148 17.94 -4.01 -11.16
N ASP A 149 16.79 -4.33 -10.59
CA ASP A 149 16.02 -5.51 -10.92
C ASP A 149 14.55 -5.16 -11.04
N VAL A 150 13.85 -5.80 -11.97
CA VAL A 150 12.39 -5.78 -12.06
C VAL A 150 11.89 -7.22 -11.96
N THR A 151 11.02 -7.47 -10.98
CA THR A 151 10.32 -8.74 -10.82
C THR A 151 8.83 -8.49 -10.93
N VAL A 152 8.15 -9.26 -11.80
CA VAL A 152 6.69 -9.21 -11.91
C VAL A 152 6.14 -10.61 -11.71
N LYS A 153 5.12 -10.73 -10.86
CA LYS A 153 4.37 -11.97 -10.68
C LYS A 153 2.88 -11.68 -10.69
N GLY A 154 2.12 -12.61 -11.22
CA GLY A 154 0.67 -12.45 -11.22
C GLY A 154 -0.08 -13.66 -11.76
N ASP A 155 -1.40 -13.53 -11.70
CA ASP A 155 -2.34 -14.52 -12.16
C ASP A 155 -3.19 -13.96 -13.30
N VAL A 156 -3.59 -14.84 -14.21
CA VAL A 156 -4.48 -14.53 -15.33
C VAL A 156 -5.79 -15.27 -15.14
N PHE A 157 -6.88 -14.54 -15.29
CA PHE A 157 -8.23 -15.04 -15.05
C PHE A 157 -9.13 -14.83 -16.27
N ILE A 158 -10.13 -15.70 -16.40
CA ILE A 158 -11.31 -15.46 -17.21
C ILE A 158 -12.54 -15.33 -16.31
N ARG A 159 -13.59 -14.69 -16.81
CA ARG A 159 -14.90 -14.70 -16.15
C ARG A 159 -15.77 -15.81 -16.72
N ASN A 160 -16.28 -16.66 -15.86
CA ASN A 160 -17.29 -17.66 -16.26
C ASN A 160 -18.68 -17.01 -16.40
N GLN A 161 -19.66 -17.81 -16.82
CA GLN A 161 -21.07 -17.38 -16.99
C GLN A 161 -21.70 -16.84 -15.69
N MET A 162 -21.23 -17.28 -14.51
CA MET A 162 -21.65 -16.80 -13.19
C MET A 162 -20.85 -15.57 -12.71
N LYS A 163 -20.04 -14.95 -13.58
CA LYS A 163 -19.15 -13.82 -13.29
C LYS A 163 -18.04 -14.12 -12.28
N ALA A 164 -17.81 -15.38 -11.91
CA ALA A 164 -16.69 -15.77 -11.06
C ALA A 164 -15.39 -15.75 -11.88
N LEU A 165 -14.28 -15.38 -11.20
CA LEU A 165 -12.94 -15.43 -11.79
C LEU A 165 -12.38 -16.85 -11.67
N ILE A 166 -11.96 -17.42 -12.80
CA ILE A 166 -11.27 -18.70 -12.88
C ILE A 166 -9.84 -18.41 -13.32
N LYS A 167 -8.87 -18.86 -12.54
CA LYS A 167 -7.45 -18.76 -12.92
C LYS A 167 -7.21 -19.71 -14.10
N VAL A 168 -6.55 -19.19 -15.14
CA VAL A 168 -6.25 -19.92 -16.40
C VAL A 168 -4.81 -19.76 -16.83
N GLY A 169 -4.04 -18.94 -16.14
CA GLY A 169 -2.64 -18.71 -16.49
C GLY A 169 -1.91 -17.91 -15.42
N SER A 170 -0.64 -17.73 -15.65
CA SER A 170 0.26 -17.00 -14.77
C SER A 170 1.17 -16.03 -15.55
N VAL A 171 1.72 -15.10 -14.81
CA VAL A 171 2.71 -14.12 -15.28
C VAL A 171 3.90 -14.20 -14.35
N GLU A 172 5.07 -14.46 -14.92
CA GLU A 172 6.32 -14.39 -14.17
C GLU A 172 7.42 -13.76 -15.03
N PHE A 173 8.11 -12.77 -14.46
CA PHE A 173 9.21 -12.08 -15.11
C PHE A 173 10.21 -11.63 -14.07
N GLN A 174 11.47 -11.82 -14.37
CA GLN A 174 12.57 -11.27 -13.58
C GLN A 174 13.72 -10.93 -14.52
N GLN A 175 14.18 -9.70 -14.44
CA GLN A 175 15.34 -9.24 -15.21
C GLN A 175 16.11 -8.19 -14.44
N GLU A 176 17.43 -8.25 -14.55
CA GLU A 176 18.36 -7.28 -13.98
C GLU A 176 18.69 -6.16 -14.97
N ASP A 177 19.09 -4.99 -14.44
CA ASP A 177 19.57 -3.83 -15.20
C ASP A 177 18.65 -3.36 -16.33
N VAL A 178 17.33 -3.42 -16.12
CA VAL A 178 16.33 -2.99 -17.10
C VAL A 178 15.88 -1.54 -16.86
N HIS A 179 15.44 -0.93 -17.97
CA HIS A 179 14.73 0.36 -17.96
C HIS A 179 13.26 0.09 -18.24
N GLY A 180 12.41 0.23 -17.21
CA GLY A 180 10.97 0.04 -17.34
C GLY A 180 10.49 -1.36 -16.96
N ASN A 181 9.19 -1.58 -17.15
CA ASN A 181 8.50 -2.82 -16.83
C ASN A 181 7.74 -3.30 -18.08
N PRO A 182 8.31 -4.24 -18.84
CA PRO A 182 7.76 -4.62 -20.15
C PRO A 182 6.36 -5.24 -20.04
N ILE A 183 6.03 -5.87 -18.90
CA ILE A 183 4.71 -6.46 -18.69
C ILE A 183 3.68 -5.37 -18.45
N VAL A 184 3.96 -4.46 -17.54
CA VAL A 184 3.05 -3.34 -17.25
C VAL A 184 2.87 -2.46 -18.49
N GLU A 185 3.93 -2.23 -19.27
CA GLU A 185 3.85 -1.51 -20.55
C GLU A 185 2.97 -2.24 -21.57
N TYR A 186 3.10 -3.56 -21.67
CA TYR A 186 2.23 -4.39 -22.51
C TYR A 186 0.77 -4.28 -22.06
N LEU A 187 0.50 -4.44 -20.75
CA LEU A 187 -0.86 -4.40 -20.22
C LEU A 187 -1.51 -3.02 -20.39
N ARG A 188 -0.74 -1.93 -20.24
CA ARG A 188 -1.23 -0.56 -20.52
C ARG A 188 -1.52 -0.30 -21.99
N ARG A 189 -0.78 -0.95 -22.89
CA ARG A 189 -0.94 -0.79 -24.34
C ARG A 189 -2.12 -1.59 -24.88
N HIS A 190 -2.32 -2.81 -24.39
CA HIS A 190 -3.29 -3.77 -24.95
C HIS A 190 -4.51 -4.00 -24.08
N GLY A 191 -4.52 -3.48 -22.86
CA GLY A 191 -5.59 -3.67 -21.90
C GLY A 191 -6.20 -2.38 -21.39
N THR A 192 -7.31 -2.54 -20.70
CA THR A 192 -7.98 -1.46 -19.96
C THR A 192 -7.89 -1.77 -18.47
N ALA A 193 -7.46 -0.80 -17.68
CA ALA A 193 -7.46 -0.94 -16.22
C ALA A 193 -8.89 -1.10 -15.72
N VAL A 194 -9.13 -2.18 -14.96
CA VAL A 194 -10.44 -2.52 -14.38
C VAL A 194 -10.25 -2.82 -12.90
N GLY A 195 -11.19 -2.45 -12.06
CA GLY A 195 -11.14 -2.73 -10.61
C GLY A 195 -10.93 -1.49 -9.75
N LEU A 196 -10.91 -1.73 -8.45
CA LEU A 196 -11.21 -0.77 -7.38
C LEU A 196 -10.09 0.21 -7.00
N THR A 197 -9.02 0.30 -7.70
CA THR A 197 -8.18 1.48 -7.61
C THR A 197 -8.74 2.56 -8.51
N VAL A 198 -9.91 3.08 -8.15
CA VAL A 198 -10.22 4.44 -8.56
C VAL A 198 -9.22 5.29 -7.81
N PRO A 199 -8.18 5.87 -8.46
CA PRO A 199 -7.47 6.97 -7.86
C PRO A 199 -8.58 7.94 -7.49
N LEU A 200 -8.63 8.38 -6.24
CA LEU A 200 -9.51 9.50 -5.88
C LEU A 200 -9.22 10.56 -6.94
N PRO A 201 -10.23 10.99 -7.73
CA PRO A 201 -10.00 11.96 -8.76
C PRO A 201 -9.32 13.13 -8.08
N ASN A 202 -8.12 13.46 -8.53
CA ASN A 202 -7.37 14.59 -7.97
C ASN A 202 -7.88 15.88 -8.64
N ASP A 203 -9.19 16.08 -8.55
CA ASP A 203 -9.90 17.25 -9.09
C ASP A 203 -9.61 18.52 -8.27
N GLY A 204 -8.61 18.43 -7.38
CA GLY A 204 -8.28 19.45 -6.41
C GLY A 204 -9.13 19.29 -5.13
N TYR A 205 -8.57 19.78 -4.03
CA TYR A 205 -9.29 19.85 -2.77
C TYR A 205 -10.01 21.20 -2.68
N THR A 206 -11.30 21.17 -2.47
CA THR A 206 -12.02 22.39 -2.06
C THR A 206 -11.85 22.53 -0.55
N LEU A 207 -11.21 23.60 -0.11
CA LEU A 207 -11.16 23.94 1.31
C LEU A 207 -12.60 24.18 1.78
N THR A 208 -13.06 23.34 2.68
CA THR A 208 -14.31 23.63 3.41
C THR A 208 -14.12 24.84 4.28
N LYS A 209 -15.18 25.63 4.50
CA LYS A 209 -15.14 26.73 5.48
C LYS A 209 -14.69 26.13 6.82
N ILE A 210 -13.70 26.78 7.44
CA ILE A 210 -13.35 26.50 8.83
C ILE A 210 -14.59 26.81 9.67
N THR A 211 -15.15 25.78 10.31
CA THR A 211 -16.29 25.92 11.21
C THR A 211 -15.83 25.73 12.65
N ASP A 212 -16.58 26.26 13.59
CA ASP A 212 -16.32 25.98 15.00
C ASP A 212 -16.29 24.47 15.24
N GLY A 213 -15.28 23.98 15.96
CA GLY A 213 -15.05 22.57 16.19
C GLY A 213 -14.11 21.85 15.21
N THR A 214 -13.60 22.53 14.17
CA THR A 214 -12.55 21.98 13.29
C THR A 214 -11.15 22.00 13.92
N THR A 215 -11.00 22.71 15.03
CA THR A 215 -9.75 22.82 15.77
C THR A 215 -9.76 21.89 16.97
N PHE A 216 -8.74 21.08 17.11
CA PHE A 216 -8.49 20.31 18.32
C PHE A 216 -7.03 20.50 18.74
N TYR A 217 -6.81 20.42 20.05
CA TYR A 217 -5.48 20.61 20.62
C TYR A 217 -4.79 19.27 20.82
N ALA A 218 -3.49 19.23 20.54
CA ALA A 218 -2.65 18.11 20.93
C ALA A 218 -2.67 17.96 22.46
N PRO A 219 -2.59 16.73 22.99
CA PRO A 219 -2.58 16.52 24.44
C PRO A 219 -1.31 17.15 25.05
N LEU A 220 -1.42 17.67 26.27
CA LEU A 220 -0.28 18.20 27.02
C LEU A 220 0.74 17.11 27.39
N THR A 221 0.31 15.86 27.48
CA THR A 221 1.15 14.68 27.72
C THR A 221 0.70 13.52 26.87
N ASN A 222 1.65 12.75 26.35
CA ASN A 222 1.39 11.59 25.51
C ASN A 222 1.20 10.29 26.32
N GLU A 223 1.41 10.32 27.61
CA GLU A 223 1.40 9.14 28.47
C GLU A 223 0.06 8.37 28.48
N PRO A 224 -1.10 9.02 28.52
CA PRO A 224 -2.39 8.31 28.46
C PRO A 224 -2.56 7.54 27.15
N TYR A 225 -2.14 8.12 26.03
CA TYR A 225 -2.22 7.45 24.75
C TYR A 225 -1.23 6.29 24.65
N SER A 226 0.01 6.46 25.13
CA SER A 226 1.00 5.36 25.19
C SER A 226 0.47 4.15 25.96
N LYS A 227 -0.22 4.37 27.08
CA LYS A 227 -0.82 3.30 27.89
C LYS A 227 -1.93 2.55 27.15
N ILE A 228 -2.75 3.25 26.37
CA ILE A 228 -3.86 2.66 25.63
C ILE A 228 -3.38 1.95 24.37
N SER A 229 -2.46 2.59 23.61
CA SER A 229 -1.95 2.07 22.34
C SER A 229 -0.85 1.02 22.49
N GLY A 230 -0.18 0.99 23.65
CA GLY A 230 1.04 0.20 23.84
C GLY A 230 2.26 0.79 23.12
N ASP A 231 2.16 1.99 22.58
CA ASP A 231 3.27 2.69 21.92
C ASP A 231 4.03 3.56 22.94
N PHE A 232 5.10 2.99 23.47
CA PHE A 232 6.02 3.65 24.39
C PHE A 232 7.30 4.10 23.70
N ASN A 233 7.27 4.38 22.39
CA ASN A 233 8.45 4.94 21.73
C ASN A 233 8.94 6.17 22.50
N PRO A 234 10.20 6.19 22.97
CA PRO A 234 10.71 7.20 23.89
C PRO A 234 10.60 8.64 23.39
N ILE A 235 10.59 8.87 22.07
CA ILE A 235 10.44 10.22 21.50
C ILE A 235 9.10 10.89 21.87
N HIS A 236 8.11 10.11 22.30
CA HIS A 236 6.81 10.61 22.72
C HIS A 236 6.70 10.88 24.22
N VAL A 237 7.49 10.19 25.03
CA VAL A 237 7.31 10.18 26.51
C VAL A 237 8.53 10.64 27.29
N ASN A 238 9.69 10.73 26.65
CA ASN A 238 10.96 11.08 27.31
C ASN A 238 11.67 12.24 26.59
N PRO A 239 11.79 13.42 27.20
CA PRO A 239 12.41 14.60 26.58
C PRO A 239 13.89 14.38 26.20
N TYR A 240 14.64 13.56 26.95
CA TYR A 240 16.04 13.30 26.64
C TYR A 240 16.18 12.51 25.32
N PHE A 241 15.33 11.52 25.09
CA PHE A 241 15.33 10.79 23.82
C PHE A 241 14.82 11.65 22.67
N SER A 242 13.87 12.55 22.91
CA SER A 242 13.43 13.52 21.90
C SER A 242 14.58 14.44 21.49
N THR A 243 15.34 14.95 22.47
CA THR A 243 16.53 15.78 22.22
C THR A 243 17.60 14.99 21.44
N TYR A 244 17.89 13.75 21.84
CA TYR A 244 18.80 12.85 21.11
C TYR A 244 18.33 12.65 19.65
N ALA A 245 17.04 12.48 19.47
CA ALA A 245 16.41 12.38 18.15
C ALA A 245 16.37 13.71 17.37
N SER A 246 16.96 14.78 17.89
CA SER A 246 16.96 16.13 17.30
C SER A 246 15.52 16.68 17.09
N LEU A 247 14.66 16.41 18.05
CA LEU A 247 13.32 16.95 18.14
C LEU A 247 13.27 18.07 19.18
N PRO A 248 12.46 19.14 19.00
CA PRO A 248 12.41 20.27 19.91
C PRO A 248 11.83 19.90 21.29
N ALA A 249 11.00 18.88 21.35
CA ALA A 249 10.36 18.34 22.56
C ALA A 249 9.79 16.94 22.27
N THR A 250 9.13 16.29 23.24
CA THR A 250 8.34 15.10 23.00
C THR A 250 7.22 15.43 22.00
N ILE A 251 7.10 14.61 20.95
CA ILE A 251 6.12 14.82 19.89
C ILE A 251 4.86 14.00 20.14
N THR A 252 3.72 14.49 19.66
CA THR A 252 2.46 13.74 19.69
C THR A 252 2.54 12.50 18.80
N HIS A 253 1.93 11.42 19.23
CA HIS A 253 1.83 10.20 18.41
C HIS A 253 1.07 10.49 17.11
N GLY A 254 1.62 10.08 15.97
CA GLY A 254 0.96 10.24 14.68
C GLY A 254 -0.40 9.54 14.61
N LEU A 255 -0.52 8.36 15.21
CA LEU A 255 -1.79 7.64 15.30
C LEU A 255 -2.83 8.32 16.19
N TRP A 256 -2.42 9.07 17.23
CA TRP A 256 -3.35 9.89 17.98
C TRP A 256 -3.96 10.99 17.11
N THR A 257 -3.12 11.66 16.32
CA THR A 257 -3.58 12.71 15.38
C THR A 257 -4.52 12.12 14.33
N SER A 258 -4.19 10.96 13.78
CA SER A 258 -5.07 10.25 12.82
C SER A 258 -6.41 9.89 13.44
N ALA A 259 -6.42 9.39 14.69
CA ALA A 259 -7.65 9.04 15.40
C ALA A 259 -8.51 10.28 15.71
N ALA A 260 -7.89 11.39 16.12
CA ALA A 260 -8.59 12.64 16.38
C ALA A 260 -9.21 13.21 15.09
N THR A 261 -8.47 13.21 13.99
CA THR A 261 -8.98 13.62 12.67
C THR A 261 -10.11 12.71 12.21
N ARG A 262 -9.95 11.41 12.34
CA ARG A 262 -10.98 10.42 11.98
C ARG A 262 -12.26 10.66 12.77
N ARG A 263 -12.15 10.84 14.08
CA ARG A 263 -13.30 11.14 14.93
C ARG A 263 -14.04 12.40 14.48
N TYR A 264 -13.31 13.46 14.14
CA TYR A 264 -13.90 14.68 13.63
C TYR A 264 -14.67 14.41 12.31
N ILE A 265 -14.04 13.74 11.35
CA ILE A 265 -14.67 13.44 10.07
C ILE A 265 -15.92 12.59 10.25
N GLU A 266 -15.87 11.55 11.09
CA GLU A 266 -17.03 10.69 11.36
C GLU A 266 -18.18 11.43 12.02
N THR A 267 -17.88 12.26 13.01
CA THR A 267 -18.95 12.94 13.80
C THR A 267 -19.51 14.16 13.09
N VAL A 268 -18.66 14.98 12.48
CA VAL A 268 -19.07 16.28 11.91
C VAL A 268 -19.38 16.15 10.43
N VAL A 269 -18.49 15.56 9.63
CA VAL A 269 -18.62 15.49 8.17
C VAL A 269 -19.58 14.38 7.78
N ALA A 270 -19.35 13.17 8.27
CA ALA A 270 -20.16 11.99 7.97
C ALA A 270 -21.40 11.84 8.85
N ARG A 271 -21.61 12.77 9.81
CA ARG A 271 -22.79 12.81 10.70
C ARG A 271 -23.06 11.49 11.44
N GLY A 272 -22.00 10.86 11.95
CA GLY A 272 -22.07 9.59 12.66
C GLY A 272 -22.15 8.35 11.76
N HIS A 273 -21.83 8.47 10.48
CA HIS A 273 -21.84 7.40 9.50
C HIS A 273 -20.41 7.02 9.05
N PRO A 274 -19.68 6.20 9.84
CA PRO A 274 -18.28 5.85 9.54
C PRO A 274 -18.11 5.15 8.18
N GLU A 275 -19.13 4.44 7.69
CA GLU A 275 -19.14 3.78 6.37
C GLU A 275 -19.07 4.74 5.19
N ARG A 276 -19.31 6.03 5.41
CA ARG A 276 -19.19 7.08 4.38
C ARG A 276 -17.78 7.66 4.28
N VAL A 277 -16.89 7.27 5.16
CA VAL A 277 -15.51 7.76 5.19
C VAL A 277 -14.62 6.74 4.52
N LEU A 278 -14.24 7.01 3.28
CA LEU A 278 -13.24 6.24 2.54
C LEU A 278 -11.87 6.87 2.79
N ALA A 279 -10.99 6.15 3.53
CA ALA A 279 -9.62 6.53 3.87
C ALA A 279 -9.47 7.83 4.69
#